data_f598775c0a96b2df305cefd7a7c1fc7c
#
_entry.id   f598775c0a96b2df305cefd7a7c1fc7c
#
_cell.length_a   1.000
_cell.length_b   1.000
_cell.length_c   1.000
_cell.angle_alpha   90.00
_cell.angle_beta   90.00
_cell.angle_gamma   90.00
#
_symmetry.space_group_name_H-M   'P 1'
#
loop_
_entity.id
_entity.type
_entity.pdbx_description
1 polymer ?
#
loop_
_entity_poly.entity_id
_entity_poly.type
_entity_poly.pdbx_seq_one_letter_code
_entity_poly.pdbx_strand_id
1 'polypeptide(L)'
;MNRPVFGLAICMLAAFAVAADRMAAPAGAEVYFITPHSGATVHSPVTVRFGLKGLGVAPAGIKFDNTGHHHLLVDTDISELKLDAPMPATDKILHFGKGQTETELTLAPGKHTLQLVFADYLHTSFDPPLHSQKITITVN
;
A
#
# COMPACT_ATOMS: atom_id res chain seq x y z
N MET A 1 -12.87 66.47 -11.59
CA MET A 1 -12.58 65.24 -12.45
C MET A 1 -12.35 64.08 -11.51
N ASN A 2 -13.42 63.30 -11.25
CA ASN A 2 -13.37 62.12 -10.36
C ASN A 2 -13.11 60.86 -11.21
N ARG A 3 -12.01 60.16 -10.94
CA ARG A 3 -11.70 58.85 -11.54
C ARG A 3 -12.28 57.73 -10.66
N PRO A 4 -13.05 56.81 -11.18
CA PRO A 4 -13.48 55.65 -10.41
C PRO A 4 -12.32 54.64 -10.28
N VAL A 5 -12.07 54.18 -9.06
CA VAL A 5 -11.16 53.08 -8.76
C VAL A 5 -11.95 51.75 -8.93
N PHE A 6 -11.64 51.02 -9.97
CA PHE A 6 -12.18 49.65 -10.15
C PHE A 6 -11.39 48.71 -9.23
N GLY A 7 -12.04 48.27 -8.17
CA GLY A 7 -11.52 47.22 -7.32
C GLY A 7 -11.68 45.85 -8.00
N LEU A 8 -10.57 45.23 -8.32
CA LEU A 8 -10.51 43.87 -8.85
C LEU A 8 -10.73 42.87 -7.69
N ALA A 9 -11.93 42.31 -7.60
CA ALA A 9 -12.22 41.24 -6.65
C ALA A 9 -11.60 39.94 -7.17
N ILE A 10 -10.51 39.46 -6.56
CA ILE A 10 -9.93 38.14 -6.82
C ILE A 10 -10.75 37.14 -6.06
N CYS A 11 -11.62 36.39 -6.78
CA CYS A 11 -12.27 35.19 -6.24
C CYS A 11 -11.23 34.10 -6.12
N MET A 12 -10.75 33.81 -4.90
CA MET A 12 -10.00 32.57 -4.61
C MET A 12 -10.97 31.40 -4.67
N LEU A 13 -10.91 30.62 -5.73
CA LEU A 13 -11.52 29.28 -5.74
C LEU A 13 -10.70 28.38 -4.82
N ALA A 14 -11.23 28.08 -3.65
CA ALA A 14 -10.71 27.01 -2.82
C ALA A 14 -11.04 25.68 -3.53
N ALA A 15 -10.03 25.02 -4.10
CA ALA A 15 -10.15 23.65 -4.58
C ALA A 15 -10.25 22.74 -3.36
N PHE A 16 -11.46 22.27 -3.04
CA PHE A 16 -11.64 21.17 -2.10
C PHE A 16 -11.16 19.89 -2.80
N ALA A 17 -10.02 19.37 -2.35
CA ALA A 17 -9.61 18.03 -2.71
C ALA A 17 -10.62 17.07 -2.07
N VAL A 18 -11.50 16.49 -2.88
CA VAL A 18 -12.35 15.39 -2.44
C VAL A 18 -11.42 14.19 -2.28
N ALA A 19 -11.20 13.75 -1.05
CA ALA A 19 -10.54 12.49 -0.80
C ALA A 19 -11.37 11.39 -1.50
N ALA A 20 -10.73 10.55 -2.31
CA ALA A 20 -11.42 9.44 -2.94
C ALA A 20 -11.96 8.52 -1.85
N ASP A 21 -13.25 8.14 -1.92
CA ASP A 21 -13.83 7.16 -1.01
C ASP A 21 -13.07 5.84 -1.18
N ARG A 22 -12.44 5.39 -0.09
CA ARG A 22 -11.72 4.13 -0.05
C ARG A 22 -12.71 2.97 -0.08
N MET A 23 -12.35 1.86 -0.72
CA MET A 23 -13.18 0.65 -0.70
C MET A 23 -13.26 0.11 0.72
N ALA A 24 -14.47 -0.26 1.16
CA ALA A 24 -14.65 -0.88 2.47
C ALA A 24 -13.99 -2.27 2.52
N ALA A 25 -13.23 -2.54 3.58
CA ALA A 25 -12.68 -3.87 3.80
C ALA A 25 -13.79 -4.83 4.25
N PRO A 26 -13.91 -6.03 3.64
CA PRO A 26 -14.86 -7.02 4.10
C PRO A 26 -14.58 -7.46 5.54
N ALA A 27 -15.61 -7.73 6.31
CA ALA A 27 -15.46 -8.23 7.68
C ALA A 27 -14.68 -9.56 7.70
N GLY A 28 -13.66 -9.64 8.56
CA GLY A 28 -12.80 -10.81 8.68
C GLY A 28 -11.77 -10.97 7.56
N ALA A 29 -11.58 -9.93 6.72
CA ALA A 29 -10.49 -9.89 5.76
C ALA A 29 -9.14 -9.80 6.46
N GLU A 30 -8.17 -10.57 5.98
CA GLU A 30 -6.83 -10.65 6.55
C GLU A 30 -5.76 -10.71 5.45
N VAL A 31 -4.65 -10.01 5.70
CA VAL A 31 -3.41 -10.11 4.93
C VAL A 31 -2.31 -10.59 5.86
N TYR A 32 -1.55 -11.58 5.47
CA TYR A 32 -0.54 -12.19 6.33
C TYR A 32 0.63 -12.77 5.52
N PHE A 33 1.75 -13.01 6.19
CA PHE A 33 2.86 -13.73 5.58
C PHE A 33 2.66 -15.25 5.72
N ILE A 34 2.75 -15.97 4.61
CA ILE A 34 2.91 -17.43 4.63
C ILE A 34 4.36 -17.75 4.98
N THR A 35 5.31 -17.05 4.38
CA THR A 35 6.74 -17.09 4.66
C THR A 35 7.39 -15.75 4.29
N PRO A 36 8.45 -15.30 4.98
CA PRO A 36 9.01 -15.85 6.22
C PRO A 36 8.16 -15.52 7.45
N HIS A 37 8.43 -16.18 8.57
CA HIS A 37 7.85 -15.84 9.87
C HIS A 37 8.68 -14.77 10.59
N SER A 38 8.07 -14.04 11.52
CA SER A 38 8.78 -13.07 12.34
C SER A 38 9.86 -13.75 13.17
N GLY A 39 11.04 -13.14 13.22
CA GLY A 39 12.22 -13.66 13.91
C GLY A 39 13.03 -14.69 13.10
N ALA A 40 12.61 -15.02 11.87
CA ALA A 40 13.34 -15.97 11.04
C ALA A 40 14.73 -15.46 10.66
N THR A 41 15.71 -16.37 10.62
CA THR A 41 17.00 -16.17 9.98
C THR A 41 16.95 -16.82 8.59
N VAL A 42 17.28 -16.06 7.58
CA VAL A 42 17.13 -16.45 6.18
C VAL A 42 18.37 -16.09 5.36
N HIS A 43 18.48 -16.65 4.15
CA HIS A 43 19.52 -16.29 3.20
C HIS A 43 18.93 -15.54 2.02
N SER A 44 19.68 -14.59 1.48
CA SER A 44 19.31 -13.88 0.25
C SER A 44 19.63 -14.75 -1.00
N PRO A 45 18.74 -14.80 -2.01
CA PRO A 45 17.43 -14.16 -2.08
C PRO A 45 16.41 -14.80 -1.13
N VAL A 46 15.53 -13.97 -0.55
CA VAL A 46 14.51 -14.39 0.42
C VAL A 46 13.19 -14.63 -0.30
N THR A 47 12.67 -15.85 -0.26
CA THR A 47 11.33 -16.15 -0.78
C THR A 47 10.27 -15.60 0.18
N VAL A 48 9.42 -14.71 -0.30
CA VAL A 48 8.30 -14.12 0.46
C VAL A 48 6.99 -14.55 -0.20
N ARG A 49 6.12 -15.23 0.55
CA ARG A 49 4.79 -15.66 0.10
C ARG A 49 3.71 -14.94 0.88
N PHE A 50 2.71 -14.44 0.14
CA PHE A 50 1.65 -13.59 0.67
C PHE A 50 0.39 -14.41 0.89
N GLY A 51 -0.20 -14.28 2.08
CA GLY A 51 -1.48 -14.85 2.42
C GLY A 51 -2.60 -13.81 2.39
N LEU A 52 -3.76 -14.23 1.95
CA LEU A 52 -4.97 -13.41 1.88
C LEU A 52 -6.19 -14.24 2.26
N LYS A 53 -7.11 -13.65 3.05
CA LYS A 53 -8.37 -14.25 3.43
C LYS A 53 -9.50 -13.22 3.28
N GLY A 54 -10.64 -13.67 2.77
CA GLY A 54 -11.85 -12.84 2.64
C GLY A 54 -11.89 -11.90 1.43
N LEU A 55 -10.84 -11.90 0.59
CA LEU A 55 -10.78 -11.15 -0.67
C LEU A 55 -10.15 -12.00 -1.76
N GLY A 56 -10.34 -11.56 -3.01
CA GLY A 56 -9.63 -12.10 -4.17
C GLY A 56 -8.44 -11.24 -4.57
N VAL A 57 -7.45 -11.85 -5.22
CA VAL A 57 -6.37 -11.13 -5.88
C VAL A 57 -6.80 -10.80 -7.30
N ALA A 58 -6.63 -9.53 -7.71
CA ALA A 58 -6.86 -9.09 -9.09
C ALA A 58 -5.71 -8.17 -9.52
N PRO A 59 -5.37 -8.12 -10.81
CA PRO A 59 -4.40 -7.17 -11.31
C PRO A 59 -4.80 -5.71 -11.05
N ALA A 60 -3.82 -4.83 -10.88
CA ALA A 60 -4.03 -3.40 -10.81
C ALA A 60 -4.84 -2.89 -12.01
N GLY A 61 -5.74 -1.94 -11.79
CA GLY A 61 -6.63 -1.40 -12.83
C GLY A 61 -7.89 -2.22 -13.07
N ILE A 62 -7.99 -3.44 -12.55
CA ILE A 62 -9.19 -4.28 -12.67
C ILE A 62 -10.10 -4.01 -11.48
N LYS A 63 -11.18 -3.28 -11.72
CA LYS A 63 -12.21 -3.01 -10.71
C LYS A 63 -13.16 -4.19 -10.58
N PHE A 64 -13.05 -4.92 -9.48
CA PHE A 64 -13.96 -5.98 -9.10
C PHE A 64 -14.17 -5.96 -7.59
N ASP A 65 -15.41 -6.19 -7.13
CA ASP A 65 -15.74 -6.09 -5.71
C ASP A 65 -14.93 -7.09 -4.87
N ASN A 66 -14.47 -6.64 -3.72
CA ASN A 66 -13.69 -7.44 -2.78
C ASN A 66 -12.41 -8.04 -3.40
N THR A 67 -11.78 -7.32 -4.30
CA THR A 67 -10.49 -7.71 -4.89
C THR A 67 -9.48 -6.56 -4.83
N GLY A 68 -8.22 -6.93 -4.94
CA GLY A 68 -7.11 -5.99 -4.97
C GLY A 68 -5.79 -6.71 -5.23
N HIS A 69 -4.69 -6.06 -4.90
CA HIS A 69 -3.35 -6.61 -5.10
C HIS A 69 -2.41 -6.23 -3.96
N HIS A 70 -1.35 -7.01 -3.82
CA HIS A 70 -0.39 -6.85 -2.73
C HIS A 70 0.63 -5.74 -3.03
N HIS A 71 1.02 -5.06 -1.95
CA HIS A 71 2.24 -4.26 -1.85
C HIS A 71 3.07 -4.80 -0.69
N LEU A 72 4.38 -4.71 -0.77
CA LEU A 72 5.29 -5.14 0.28
C LEU A 72 6.17 -3.96 0.68
N LEU A 73 6.08 -3.59 1.96
CA LEU A 73 6.94 -2.59 2.58
C LEU A 73 8.21 -3.29 3.07
N VAL A 74 9.36 -2.75 2.70
CA VAL A 74 10.68 -3.22 3.11
C VAL A 74 11.38 -2.09 3.83
N ASP A 75 11.73 -2.28 5.10
CA ASP A 75 12.41 -1.29 5.92
C ASP A 75 11.71 0.09 5.96
N THR A 76 10.40 0.07 5.90
CA THR A 76 9.55 1.25 6.03
C THR A 76 8.26 0.89 6.78
N ASP A 77 7.49 1.88 7.19
CA ASP A 77 6.30 1.69 8.02
C ASP A 77 5.04 2.15 7.28
N ILE A 78 3.92 1.46 7.54
CA ILE A 78 2.64 1.87 6.98
C ILE A 78 2.22 3.27 7.41
N SER A 79 2.67 3.75 8.57
CA SER A 79 2.43 5.11 9.04
C SER A 79 3.09 6.19 8.19
N GLU A 80 4.05 5.82 7.33
CA GLU A 80 4.68 6.72 6.36
C GLU A 80 3.85 6.86 5.08
N LEU A 81 2.80 6.05 4.90
CA LEU A 81 1.96 6.06 3.71
C LEU A 81 0.75 7.00 3.85
N LYS A 82 0.38 7.62 2.74
CA LYS A 82 -0.92 8.29 2.60
C LYS A 82 -1.95 7.25 2.16
N LEU A 83 -2.76 6.78 3.11
CA LEU A 83 -3.69 5.67 2.87
C LEU A 83 -4.92 6.05 2.02
N ASP A 84 -5.20 7.33 1.89
CA ASP A 84 -6.26 7.93 1.05
C ASP A 84 -5.79 8.33 -0.35
N ALA A 85 -4.56 7.99 -0.70
CA ALA A 85 -3.95 8.24 -2.00
C ALA A 85 -3.33 6.95 -2.56
N PRO A 86 -3.12 6.87 -3.89
CA PRO A 86 -2.43 5.75 -4.50
C PRO A 86 -1.02 5.56 -3.92
N MET A 87 -0.71 4.34 -3.49
CA MET A 87 0.63 4.01 -2.99
C MET A 87 1.67 4.07 -4.11
N PRO A 88 2.79 4.76 -3.90
CA PRO A 88 3.88 4.79 -4.89
C PRO A 88 4.59 3.43 -4.94
N ALA A 89 5.18 3.09 -6.09
CA ALA A 89 6.16 2.03 -6.21
C ALA A 89 7.56 2.61 -6.03
N THR A 90 8.31 2.12 -5.05
CA THR A 90 9.68 2.56 -4.72
C THR A 90 10.54 1.36 -4.35
N ASP A 91 11.82 1.57 -4.06
CA ASP A 91 12.72 0.51 -3.56
C ASP A 91 12.27 -0.08 -2.21
N LYS A 92 11.44 0.65 -1.45
CA LYS A 92 10.91 0.23 -0.15
C LYS A 92 9.43 -0.13 -0.18
N ILE A 93 8.73 0.18 -1.27
CA ILE A 93 7.31 -0.11 -1.45
C ILE A 93 7.17 -0.86 -2.76
N LEU A 94 7.22 -2.19 -2.68
CA LEU A 94 7.18 -3.05 -3.85
C LEU A 94 5.73 -3.31 -4.26
N HIS A 95 5.46 -3.21 -5.56
CA HIS A 95 4.12 -3.30 -6.15
C HIS A 95 3.95 -4.59 -6.94
N PHE A 96 2.91 -5.36 -6.61
CA PHE A 96 2.59 -6.64 -7.24
C PHE A 96 1.32 -6.55 -8.09
N GLY A 97 1.31 -5.59 -9.02
CA GLY A 97 0.15 -5.21 -9.81
C GLY A 97 -0.30 -6.19 -10.89
N LYS A 98 0.39 -7.32 -11.06
CA LYS A 98 -0.04 -8.40 -11.97
C LYS A 98 -0.78 -9.53 -11.26
N GLY A 99 -1.05 -9.36 -9.95
CA GLY A 99 -1.71 -10.38 -9.14
C GLY A 99 -0.75 -11.43 -8.56
N GLN A 100 0.54 -11.10 -8.46
CA GLN A 100 1.53 -12.00 -7.85
C GLN A 100 1.21 -12.20 -6.37
N THR A 101 1.45 -13.41 -5.88
CA THR A 101 1.26 -13.82 -4.48
C THR A 101 2.55 -14.24 -3.80
N GLU A 102 3.67 -14.15 -4.51
CA GLU A 102 5.00 -14.40 -3.99
C GLU A 102 6.06 -13.59 -4.72
N THR A 103 7.21 -13.44 -4.11
CA THR A 103 8.38 -12.80 -4.69
C THR A 103 9.66 -13.33 -4.08
N GLU A 104 10.77 -13.07 -4.75
CA GLU A 104 12.12 -13.22 -4.20
C GLU A 104 12.75 -11.86 -3.98
N LEU A 105 13.25 -11.62 -2.76
CA LEU A 105 13.90 -10.37 -2.37
C LEU A 105 15.39 -10.58 -2.25
N THR A 106 16.16 -9.77 -2.95
CA THR A 106 17.60 -9.64 -2.70
C THR A 106 17.81 -8.57 -1.63
N LEU A 107 18.22 -9.00 -0.44
CA LEU A 107 18.46 -8.12 0.71
C LEU A 107 19.90 -8.26 1.18
N ALA A 108 20.48 -7.16 1.68
CA ALA A 108 21.80 -7.18 2.31
C ALA A 108 21.76 -7.99 3.61
N PRO A 109 22.89 -8.52 4.08
CA PRO A 109 22.97 -9.10 5.41
C PRO A 109 22.56 -8.11 6.50
N GLY A 110 21.81 -8.60 7.50
CA GLY A 110 21.35 -7.79 8.61
C GLY A 110 19.87 -7.95 8.91
N LYS A 111 19.35 -7.10 9.80
CA LYS A 111 17.94 -7.09 10.18
C LYS A 111 17.13 -6.25 9.17
N HIS A 112 16.00 -6.81 8.74
CA HIS A 112 15.04 -6.14 7.87
C HIS A 112 13.63 -6.27 8.43
N THR A 113 12.80 -5.27 8.19
CA THR A 113 11.37 -5.34 8.48
C THR A 113 10.59 -5.52 7.18
N LEU A 114 9.54 -6.34 7.23
CA LEU A 114 8.62 -6.58 6.13
C LEU A 114 7.18 -6.38 6.61
N GLN A 115 6.34 -5.75 5.79
CA GLN A 115 4.91 -5.62 6.05
C GLN A 115 4.13 -5.64 4.73
N LEU A 116 3.07 -6.44 4.66
CA LEU A 116 2.17 -6.45 3.51
C LEU A 116 1.07 -5.41 3.67
N VAL A 117 0.73 -4.75 2.56
CA VAL A 117 -0.45 -3.89 2.44
C VAL A 117 -1.22 -4.36 1.22
N PHE A 118 -2.54 -4.53 1.37
CA PHE A 118 -3.42 -4.90 0.27
C PHE A 118 -4.20 -3.68 -0.18
N ALA A 119 -4.18 -3.38 -1.48
CA ALA A 119 -4.76 -2.20 -2.06
C ALA A 119 -5.75 -2.53 -3.18
N ASP A 120 -6.66 -1.61 -3.43
CA ASP A 120 -7.65 -1.69 -4.48
C ASP A 120 -7.04 -1.52 -5.90
N TYR A 121 -7.90 -1.54 -6.91
CA TYR A 121 -7.52 -1.38 -8.32
C TYR A 121 -6.82 -0.05 -8.65
N LEU A 122 -6.96 0.98 -7.79
CA LEU A 122 -6.30 2.29 -7.91
C LEU A 122 -5.07 2.42 -7.02
N HIS A 123 -4.59 1.35 -6.40
CA HIS A 123 -3.49 1.33 -5.44
C HIS A 123 -3.80 2.05 -4.12
N THR A 124 -5.07 2.27 -3.82
CA THR A 124 -5.51 2.93 -2.60
C THR A 124 -5.84 1.88 -1.54
N SER A 125 -5.46 2.14 -0.29
CA SER A 125 -5.75 1.24 0.83
C SER A 125 -7.25 1.08 1.04
N PHE A 126 -7.69 -0.12 1.45
CA PHE A 126 -9.04 -0.35 1.94
C PHE A 126 -9.32 0.43 3.23
N ASP A 127 -10.59 0.57 3.61
CA ASP A 127 -11.02 1.17 4.87
C ASP A 127 -11.85 0.16 5.68
N PRO A 128 -11.39 -0.25 6.89
CA PRO A 128 -10.07 0.03 7.47
C PRO A 128 -8.91 -0.55 6.64
N PRO A 129 -7.67 -0.05 6.86
CA PRO A 129 -6.50 -0.53 6.11
C PRO A 129 -6.28 -2.03 6.28
N LEU A 130 -6.08 -2.73 5.15
CA LEU A 130 -5.73 -4.15 5.14
C LEU A 130 -4.22 -4.32 5.04
N HIS A 131 -3.60 -4.69 6.14
CA HIS A 131 -2.16 -4.92 6.22
C HIS A 131 -1.84 -6.09 7.15
N SER A 132 -0.69 -6.71 6.93
CA SER A 132 -0.18 -7.75 7.82
C SER A 132 0.39 -7.15 9.11
N GLN A 133 0.67 -8.02 10.07
CA GLN A 133 1.65 -7.70 11.11
C GLN A 133 2.99 -7.35 10.43
N LYS A 134 3.70 -6.36 11.00
CA LYS A 134 5.09 -6.10 10.63
C LYS A 134 5.95 -7.22 11.22
N ILE A 135 6.75 -7.86 10.40
CA ILE A 135 7.69 -8.89 10.82
C ILE A 135 9.12 -8.37 10.72
N THR A 136 10.00 -8.94 11.54
CA THR A 136 11.44 -8.70 11.46
C THR A 136 12.12 -10.02 11.10
N ILE A 137 13.03 -9.98 10.13
CA ILE A 137 13.87 -11.10 9.72
C ILE A 137 15.34 -10.71 9.83
N THR A 138 16.20 -11.71 9.92
CA THR A 138 17.66 -11.53 9.85
C THR A 138 18.17 -12.24 8.59
N VAL A 139 18.88 -11.51 7.74
CA VAL A 139 19.52 -12.05 6.53
C VAL A 139 20.99 -12.31 6.84
N ASN A 140 21.47 -13.53 6.54
CA ASN A 140 22.88 -13.96 6.66
C ASN A 140 23.57 -13.94 5.31
#